data_ed87c16c5f48848fefa3e2fdc4c3257b
#
_entry.id   ed87c16c5f48848fefa3e2fdc4c3257b
#
_cell.length_a   1.000
_cell.length_b   1.000
_cell.length_c   1.000
_cell.angle_alpha   90.00
_cell.angle_beta   90.00
_cell.angle_gamma   90.00
#
_symmetry.space_group_name_H-M   'P 1'
#
loop_
_entity.id
_entity.type
_entity.pdbx_description
1 polymer ?
#
loop_
_entity_poly.entity_id
_entity_poly.type
_entity_poly.pdbx_seq_one_letter_code
_entity_poly.pdbx_strand_id
1 'polypeptide(L)'
;MLFRSAKEYFKTKAEELADNCAGKDGTYLLDKEFFTKETILQNYVVREILERLSGHRNDLTAGHIRQVQKLYENQSGRKISLPYGVEALRCYGGVKLQKKTEEASERTEGAQVLNMEGDTIWENETFRTCIFPYSGEKILEKKYTKWLDCDKINCELSVRTRRSGDYMIVNQSGGRKKLTRCMIDDKIPGEIRQEIPLVAAKDEILWIVGGRISERYKITSQTEKVLEITYQGGSIE
;
A
#
# COMPACT_ATOMS: atom_id res chain seq x y z
N MET A 1 -6.21 40.13 -28.75
CA MET A 1 -5.65 38.97 -29.49
C MET A 1 -4.50 38.28 -28.73
N LEU A 2 -3.50 38.99 -28.24
CA LEU A 2 -2.34 38.41 -27.50
C LEU A 2 -2.69 37.50 -26.30
N PHE A 3 -3.67 37.83 -25.48
CA PHE A 3 -4.03 37.04 -24.32
C PHE A 3 -4.72 35.69 -24.65
N ARG A 4 -5.43 35.57 -25.76
CA ARG A 4 -5.97 34.29 -26.22
C ARG A 4 -4.85 33.35 -26.65
N SER A 5 -3.88 33.84 -27.38
CA SER A 5 -2.71 33.11 -27.84
C SER A 5 -1.85 32.59 -26.70
N ALA A 6 -1.60 33.38 -25.65
CA ALA A 6 -0.85 32.95 -24.48
C ALA A 6 -1.59 31.83 -23.70
N LYS A 7 -2.89 31.98 -23.50
CA LYS A 7 -3.70 30.96 -22.83
C LYS A 7 -3.74 29.63 -23.59
N GLU A 8 -3.85 29.69 -24.91
CA GLU A 8 -3.81 28.51 -25.78
C GLU A 8 -2.44 27.82 -25.72
N TYR A 9 -1.35 28.63 -25.78
CA TYR A 9 0.00 28.11 -25.63
C TYR A 9 0.20 27.31 -24.31
N PHE A 10 -0.17 27.92 -23.16
CA PHE A 10 -0.04 27.23 -21.87
C PHE A 10 -0.92 26.00 -21.78
N LYS A 11 -2.09 26.02 -22.41
CA LYS A 11 -3.00 24.87 -22.42
C LYS A 11 -2.37 23.70 -23.20
N THR A 12 -1.92 23.94 -24.43
CA THR A 12 -1.27 22.91 -25.26
C THR A 12 -0.03 22.35 -24.56
N LYS A 13 0.78 23.24 -23.96
CA LYS A 13 1.98 22.81 -23.25
C LYS A 13 1.67 22.01 -21.99
N ALA A 14 0.57 22.32 -21.32
CA ALA A 14 0.10 21.57 -20.17
C ALA A 14 -0.42 20.17 -20.56
N GLU A 15 -1.12 20.06 -21.68
CA GLU A 15 -1.56 18.77 -22.23
C GLU A 15 -0.36 17.85 -22.54
N GLU A 16 0.64 18.34 -23.24
CA GLU A 16 1.89 17.60 -23.52
C GLU A 16 2.61 17.12 -22.23
N LEU A 17 2.75 18.01 -21.25
CA LEU A 17 3.41 17.68 -19.99
C LEU A 17 2.59 16.73 -19.15
N ALA A 18 1.26 16.83 -19.16
CA ALA A 18 0.39 15.89 -18.49
C ALA A 18 0.53 14.48 -19.09
N ASP A 19 0.66 14.37 -20.41
CA ASP A 19 0.89 13.08 -21.08
C ASP A 19 2.23 12.45 -20.64
N ASN A 20 3.28 13.26 -20.47
CA ASN A 20 4.57 12.79 -19.97
C ASN A 20 4.53 12.33 -18.51
N CYS A 21 3.58 12.84 -17.71
CA CYS A 21 3.37 12.43 -16.34
C CYS A 21 2.48 11.19 -16.21
N ALA A 22 1.85 10.72 -17.29
CA ALA A 22 0.89 9.62 -17.25
C ALA A 22 1.55 8.26 -17.05
N GLY A 23 1.06 7.50 -16.08
CA GLY A 23 1.40 6.10 -15.83
C GLY A 23 0.48 5.14 -16.61
N LYS A 24 0.91 3.88 -16.73
CA LYS A 24 0.15 2.83 -17.45
C LYS A 24 -1.18 2.45 -16.79
N ASP A 25 -1.33 2.76 -15.52
CA ASP A 25 -2.46 2.42 -14.64
C ASP A 25 -3.48 3.57 -14.48
N GLY A 26 -3.41 4.59 -15.35
CA GLY A 26 -4.30 5.76 -15.26
C GLY A 26 -3.92 6.73 -14.14
N THR A 27 -2.75 6.60 -13.56
CA THR A 27 -2.19 7.51 -12.57
C THR A 27 -1.28 8.54 -13.22
N TYR A 28 -0.94 9.62 -12.51
CA TYR A 28 -0.01 10.64 -12.95
C TYR A 28 1.06 10.86 -11.89
N LEU A 29 2.33 10.92 -12.29
CA LEU A 29 3.44 11.21 -11.39
C LEU A 29 4.06 12.58 -11.73
N LEU A 30 3.90 13.53 -10.81
CA LEU A 30 4.59 14.81 -10.82
C LEU A 30 5.95 14.61 -10.11
N ASP A 31 7.00 14.44 -10.87
CA ASP A 31 8.33 14.16 -10.36
C ASP A 31 9.06 15.41 -9.85
N LYS A 32 10.31 15.27 -9.41
CA LYS A 32 11.13 16.38 -8.94
C LYS A 32 11.37 17.44 -10.04
N GLU A 33 11.55 17.01 -11.30
CA GLU A 33 11.79 17.91 -12.42
C GLU A 33 10.56 18.78 -12.71
N PHE A 34 9.36 18.21 -12.58
CA PHE A 34 8.11 18.97 -12.71
C PHE A 34 8.06 20.16 -11.74
N PHE A 35 8.49 19.99 -10.50
CA PHE A 35 8.44 21.05 -9.47
C PHE A 35 9.53 22.12 -9.64
N THR A 36 10.45 21.96 -10.60
CA THR A 36 11.42 23.02 -10.98
C THR A 36 10.90 23.96 -12.07
N LYS A 37 9.78 23.61 -12.72
CA LYS A 37 9.18 24.44 -13.78
C LYS A 37 8.51 25.69 -13.20
N GLU A 38 8.24 26.68 -14.06
CA GLU A 38 7.55 27.89 -13.65
C GLU A 38 6.18 27.61 -13.02
N THR A 39 5.85 28.31 -11.94
CA THR A 39 4.61 28.12 -11.18
C THR A 39 3.36 28.20 -12.05
N ILE A 40 3.38 29.07 -13.06
CA ILE A 40 2.22 29.20 -13.98
C ILE A 40 2.02 27.91 -14.77
N LEU A 41 3.09 27.31 -15.26
CA LEU A 41 3.02 26.04 -16.01
C LEU A 41 2.61 24.89 -15.10
N GLN A 42 3.16 24.81 -13.89
CA GLN A 42 2.70 23.83 -12.88
C GLN A 42 1.20 23.93 -12.63
N ASN A 43 0.66 25.16 -12.50
CA ASN A 43 -0.77 25.37 -12.29
C ASN A 43 -1.62 24.82 -13.44
N TYR A 44 -1.21 25.04 -14.68
CA TYR A 44 -1.92 24.54 -15.85
C TYR A 44 -1.86 23.00 -15.94
N VAL A 45 -0.69 22.41 -15.70
CA VAL A 45 -0.48 20.96 -15.75
C VAL A 45 -1.27 20.25 -14.63
N VAL A 46 -1.17 20.71 -13.39
CA VAL A 46 -1.92 20.14 -12.27
C VAL A 46 -3.42 20.24 -12.54
N ARG A 47 -3.89 21.37 -13.04
CA ARG A 47 -5.29 21.56 -13.41
C ARG A 47 -5.71 20.57 -14.49
N GLU A 48 -4.95 20.41 -15.55
CA GLU A 48 -5.23 19.48 -16.66
C GLU A 48 -5.32 18.04 -16.16
N ILE A 49 -4.37 17.60 -15.31
CA ILE A 49 -4.39 16.26 -14.72
C ILE A 49 -5.63 16.06 -13.82
N LEU A 50 -5.97 17.05 -13.00
CA LEU A 50 -7.16 16.99 -12.15
C LEU A 50 -8.45 16.93 -12.98
N GLU A 51 -8.53 17.69 -14.08
CA GLU A 51 -9.66 17.66 -15.03
C GLU A 51 -9.79 16.26 -15.68
N ARG A 52 -8.68 15.65 -16.10
CA ARG A 52 -8.67 14.28 -16.68
C ARG A 52 -9.10 13.21 -15.67
N LEU A 53 -8.58 13.28 -14.44
CA LEU A 53 -8.92 12.31 -13.40
C LEU A 53 -10.36 12.45 -12.88
N SER A 54 -10.82 13.68 -12.70
CA SER A 54 -12.16 13.95 -12.17
C SER A 54 -13.27 13.79 -13.21
N GLY A 55 -12.98 14.09 -14.47
CA GLY A 55 -13.96 14.27 -15.53
C GLY A 55 -14.75 15.58 -15.43
N HIS A 56 -14.41 16.46 -14.47
CA HIS A 56 -15.10 17.70 -14.18
C HIS A 56 -14.17 18.90 -14.20
N ARG A 57 -14.66 20.02 -14.73
CA ARG A 57 -13.89 21.25 -14.94
C ARG A 57 -14.21 22.35 -13.94
N ASN A 58 -15.45 22.41 -13.47
CA ASN A 58 -15.99 23.63 -12.85
C ASN A 58 -15.67 23.79 -11.37
N ASP A 59 -15.40 22.71 -10.63
CA ASP A 59 -15.18 22.74 -9.17
C ASP A 59 -13.73 22.65 -8.75
N LEU A 60 -12.81 22.64 -9.72
CA LEU A 60 -11.38 22.62 -9.46
C LEU A 60 -10.87 24.06 -9.23
N THR A 61 -10.66 24.38 -7.97
CA THR A 61 -10.24 25.72 -7.54
C THR A 61 -8.70 25.85 -7.52
N ALA A 62 -8.21 27.09 -7.54
CA ALA A 62 -6.78 27.37 -7.31
C ALA A 62 -6.28 26.85 -5.95
N GLY A 63 -7.20 26.66 -4.99
CA GLY A 63 -6.91 26.05 -3.69
C GLY A 63 -6.47 24.60 -3.81
N HIS A 64 -7.17 23.80 -4.62
CA HIS A 64 -6.83 22.40 -4.86
C HIS A 64 -5.47 22.25 -5.55
N ILE A 65 -5.18 23.10 -6.54
CA ILE A 65 -3.88 23.12 -7.22
C ILE A 65 -2.75 23.41 -6.22
N ARG A 66 -2.91 24.43 -5.38
CA ARG A 66 -1.93 24.77 -4.33
C ARG A 66 -1.75 23.67 -3.29
N GLN A 67 -2.80 22.92 -2.95
CA GLN A 67 -2.69 21.78 -2.05
C GLN A 67 -1.80 20.68 -2.64
N VAL A 68 -1.96 20.37 -3.93
CA VAL A 68 -1.11 19.40 -4.65
C VAL A 68 0.35 19.86 -4.67
N GLN A 69 0.60 21.13 -4.97
CA GLN A 69 1.97 21.69 -4.97
C GLN A 69 2.61 21.65 -3.58
N LYS A 70 1.90 22.08 -2.55
CA LYS A 70 2.38 22.01 -1.16
C LYS A 70 2.63 20.59 -0.67
N LEU A 71 1.93 19.61 -1.23
CA LEU A 71 2.12 18.22 -0.87
C LEU A 71 3.54 17.74 -1.18
N TYR A 72 4.19 18.29 -2.22
CA TYR A 72 5.57 17.97 -2.57
C TYR A 72 6.59 18.30 -1.45
N GLU A 73 6.33 19.34 -0.67
CA GLU A 73 7.17 19.78 0.46
C GLU A 73 6.98 18.90 1.72
N ASN A 74 5.95 18.06 1.74
CA ASN A 74 5.64 17.22 2.89
C ASN A 74 6.47 15.92 2.88
N GLN A 75 6.41 15.20 4.01
CA GLN A 75 7.01 13.87 4.14
C GLN A 75 6.30 12.85 3.23
N SER A 76 7.07 11.91 2.67
CA SER A 76 6.54 10.78 1.90
C SER A 76 5.47 10.01 2.68
N GLY A 77 4.42 9.57 1.97
CA GLY A 77 3.27 8.88 2.53
C GLY A 77 2.12 9.82 2.96
N ARG A 78 2.27 11.15 2.88
CA ARG A 78 1.16 12.06 3.13
C ARG A 78 0.20 12.07 1.95
N LYS A 79 -1.10 11.98 2.26
CA LYS A 79 -2.20 12.01 1.28
C LYS A 79 -3.08 13.25 1.48
N ILE A 80 -3.67 13.70 0.39
CA ILE A 80 -4.77 14.65 0.39
C ILE A 80 -5.89 14.15 -0.51
N SER A 81 -7.13 14.32 -0.06
CA SER A 81 -8.33 14.04 -0.88
C SER A 81 -8.77 15.31 -1.58
N LEU A 82 -9.09 15.18 -2.84
CA LEU A 82 -9.56 16.23 -3.73
C LEU A 82 -10.99 15.91 -4.19
N PRO A 83 -11.74 16.87 -4.76
CA PRO A 83 -13.08 16.62 -5.27
C PRO A 83 -13.15 15.45 -6.27
N TYR A 84 -14.33 14.85 -6.40
CA TYR A 84 -14.65 13.77 -7.35
C TYR A 84 -13.82 12.51 -7.19
N GLY A 85 -13.42 12.18 -5.95
CA GLY A 85 -12.68 10.98 -5.65
C GLY A 85 -11.24 10.98 -6.19
N VAL A 86 -10.65 12.15 -6.45
CA VAL A 86 -9.23 12.25 -6.77
C VAL A 86 -8.42 12.28 -5.49
N GLU A 87 -7.31 11.55 -5.48
CA GLU A 87 -6.32 11.57 -4.40
C GLU A 87 -4.95 12.04 -4.91
N ALA A 88 -4.24 12.76 -4.07
CA ALA A 88 -2.83 13.04 -4.28
C ALA A 88 -2.00 12.45 -3.14
N LEU A 89 -0.95 11.72 -3.48
CA LEU A 89 -0.05 11.04 -2.55
C LEU A 89 1.38 11.55 -2.72
N ARG A 90 2.03 11.97 -1.64
CA ARG A 90 3.46 12.26 -1.62
C ARG A 90 4.25 10.95 -1.60
N CYS A 91 4.90 10.62 -2.70
CA CYS A 91 5.75 9.44 -2.85
C CYS A 91 7.23 9.84 -2.98
N TYR A 92 8.15 8.86 -2.92
CA TYR A 92 9.59 9.12 -3.00
C TYR A 92 9.98 9.86 -4.28
N GLY A 93 9.35 9.50 -5.42
CA GLY A 93 9.62 10.10 -6.74
C GLY A 93 8.96 11.46 -6.98
N GLY A 94 7.99 11.88 -6.13
CA GLY A 94 7.24 13.10 -6.39
C GLY A 94 5.86 13.13 -5.73
N VAL A 95 4.86 13.60 -6.47
CA VAL A 95 3.45 13.56 -6.08
C VAL A 95 2.68 12.73 -7.09
N LYS A 96 2.11 11.61 -6.65
CA LYS A 96 1.24 10.75 -7.45
C LYS A 96 -0.20 11.23 -7.35
N LEU A 97 -0.85 11.40 -8.49
CA LEU A 97 -2.26 11.75 -8.61
C LEU A 97 -3.02 10.56 -9.20
N GLN A 98 -4.14 10.20 -8.61
CA GLN A 98 -4.96 9.08 -9.07
C GLN A 98 -6.43 9.30 -8.72
N LYS A 99 -7.33 8.67 -9.46
CA LYS A 99 -8.72 8.55 -9.05
C LYS A 99 -8.79 7.51 -7.94
N LYS A 100 -9.48 7.82 -6.86
CA LYS A 100 -9.79 6.83 -5.83
C LYS A 100 -10.69 5.78 -6.47
N THR A 101 -10.16 4.63 -6.76
CA THR A 101 -10.95 3.49 -7.23
C THR A 101 -11.81 3.04 -6.06
N GLU A 102 -13.10 2.85 -6.27
CA GLU A 102 -14.01 2.23 -5.28
C GLU A 102 -13.46 0.85 -4.86
N GLU A 103 -12.74 0.17 -5.75
CA GLU A 103 -11.94 -1.02 -5.46
C GLU A 103 -10.92 -0.82 -4.31
N ALA A 104 -10.40 0.39 -4.09
CA ALA A 104 -9.51 0.65 -2.95
C ALA A 104 -10.29 0.77 -1.62
N SER A 105 -11.59 1.05 -1.63
CA SER A 105 -12.45 0.99 -0.45
C SER A 105 -13.07 -0.41 -0.27
N GLU A 106 -13.30 -1.16 -1.36
CA GLU A 106 -13.76 -2.55 -1.34
C GLU A 106 -12.61 -3.54 -1.05
N ARG A 107 -11.35 -3.21 -1.41
CA ARG A 107 -10.16 -3.98 -0.97
C ARG A 107 -10.01 -4.09 0.55
N THR A 108 -10.72 -3.28 1.32
CA THR A 108 -10.81 -3.44 2.78
C THR A 108 -11.74 -4.57 3.21
N GLU A 109 -12.58 -5.12 2.33
CA GLU A 109 -13.50 -6.23 2.62
C GLU A 109 -13.00 -7.61 2.18
N GLY A 110 -11.98 -7.68 1.32
CA GLY A 110 -11.44 -8.92 0.76
C GLY A 110 -10.58 -9.74 1.73
N ALA A 111 -11.08 -10.04 2.91
CA ALA A 111 -10.43 -11.06 3.74
C ALA A 111 -10.81 -12.44 3.22
N GLN A 112 -9.81 -13.25 2.85
CA GLN A 112 -9.99 -14.64 2.49
C GLN A 112 -9.57 -15.52 3.66
N VAL A 113 -10.44 -16.46 4.05
CA VAL A 113 -10.09 -17.45 5.06
C VAL A 113 -8.90 -18.27 4.57
N LEU A 114 -7.87 -18.37 5.38
CA LEU A 114 -6.69 -19.17 5.09
C LEU A 114 -6.98 -20.65 5.41
N ASN A 115 -6.90 -21.52 4.42
CA ASN A 115 -6.92 -22.95 4.66
C ASN A 115 -5.72 -23.32 5.52
N MET A 116 -5.92 -24.19 6.51
CA MET A 116 -4.82 -24.63 7.37
C MET A 116 -3.96 -25.72 6.70
N GLU A 117 -4.52 -26.44 5.74
CA GLU A 117 -3.84 -27.47 4.95
C GLU A 117 -4.31 -27.36 3.49
N GLY A 118 -3.43 -26.89 2.61
CA GLY A 118 -3.71 -26.72 1.20
C GLY A 118 -3.48 -25.29 0.68
N ASP A 119 -4.04 -25.00 -0.48
CA ASP A 119 -3.86 -23.71 -1.13
C ASP A 119 -5.03 -22.76 -0.84
N THR A 120 -4.73 -21.51 -0.62
CA THR A 120 -5.69 -20.41 -0.53
C THR A 120 -5.33 -19.39 -1.59
N ILE A 121 -6.26 -19.06 -2.46
CA ILE A 121 -6.09 -18.00 -3.46
C ILE A 121 -6.68 -16.71 -2.87
N TRP A 122 -5.86 -15.69 -2.79
CA TRP A 122 -6.26 -14.35 -2.40
C TRP A 122 -5.81 -13.37 -3.48
N GLU A 123 -6.78 -12.72 -4.12
CA GLU A 123 -6.55 -11.95 -5.35
C GLU A 123 -5.89 -12.83 -6.44
N ASN A 124 -4.69 -12.48 -6.91
CA ASN A 124 -3.91 -13.26 -7.89
C ASN A 124 -2.71 -13.98 -7.24
N GLU A 125 -2.72 -14.15 -5.94
CA GLU A 125 -1.62 -14.68 -5.14
C GLU A 125 -2.04 -15.98 -4.45
N THR A 126 -1.11 -16.89 -4.26
CA THR A 126 -1.37 -18.19 -3.63
C THR A 126 -0.62 -18.31 -2.32
N PHE A 127 -1.37 -18.67 -1.27
CA PHE A 127 -0.82 -19.05 0.02
C PHE A 127 -0.96 -20.57 0.16
N ARG A 128 0.16 -21.26 0.18
CA ARG A 128 0.20 -22.72 0.44
C ARG A 128 0.52 -22.95 1.90
N THR A 129 -0.27 -23.80 2.54
CA THR A 129 -0.13 -24.15 3.95
C THR A 129 -0.03 -25.64 4.12
N CYS A 130 0.75 -26.07 5.10
CA CYS A 130 0.76 -27.45 5.57
C CYS A 130 1.04 -27.48 7.07
N ILE A 131 0.50 -28.48 7.75
CA ILE A 131 0.73 -28.75 9.17
C ILE A 131 1.55 -30.03 9.29
N PHE A 132 2.58 -30.01 10.10
CA PHE A 132 3.40 -31.18 10.37
C PHE A 132 3.89 -31.21 11.84
N PRO A 133 4.19 -32.42 12.38
CA PRO A 133 4.79 -32.54 13.70
C PRO A 133 6.17 -31.88 13.72
N TYR A 134 6.52 -31.22 14.83
CA TYR A 134 7.82 -30.59 15.02
C TYR A 134 8.68 -31.45 15.96
N SER A 135 9.84 -31.86 15.48
CA SER A 135 10.80 -32.68 16.25
C SER A 135 12.11 -31.95 16.51
N GLY A 136 12.12 -30.62 16.39
CA GLY A 136 13.31 -29.81 16.66
C GLY A 136 14.15 -29.53 15.42
N GLU A 137 13.57 -29.62 14.22
CA GLU A 137 14.24 -29.35 12.96
C GLU A 137 14.72 -27.88 12.90
N LYS A 138 15.81 -27.65 12.18
CA LYS A 138 16.34 -26.31 11.98
C LYS A 138 15.36 -25.47 11.14
N ILE A 139 14.87 -24.40 11.73
CA ILE A 139 13.98 -23.45 11.03
C ILE A 139 14.79 -22.74 9.95
N LEU A 140 14.39 -22.91 8.69
CA LEU A 140 14.98 -22.19 7.58
C LEU A 140 14.30 -20.81 7.46
N GLU A 141 15.04 -19.75 7.72
CA GLU A 141 14.55 -18.39 7.51
C GLU A 141 14.45 -18.08 6.02
N LYS A 142 13.24 -18.15 5.49
CA LYS A 142 12.93 -17.73 4.12
C LYS A 142 12.06 -16.48 4.16
N LYS A 143 12.21 -15.59 3.18
CA LYS A 143 11.46 -14.34 3.09
C LYS A 143 9.95 -14.59 2.94
N TYR A 144 9.58 -15.52 2.08
CA TYR A 144 8.21 -15.83 1.70
C TYR A 144 7.69 -17.19 2.20
N THR A 145 8.42 -17.84 3.09
CA THR A 145 7.96 -19.02 3.82
C THR A 145 8.22 -18.82 5.29
N LYS A 146 7.20 -19.03 6.12
CA LYS A 146 7.31 -18.92 7.58
C LYS A 146 6.70 -20.13 8.26
N TRP A 147 7.34 -20.52 9.33
CA TRP A 147 6.89 -21.55 10.25
C TRP A 147 6.34 -20.89 11.50
N LEU A 148 5.10 -21.23 11.84
CA LEU A 148 4.40 -20.72 13.01
C LEU A 148 4.05 -21.85 13.95
N ASP A 149 4.05 -21.56 15.23
CA ASP A 149 3.59 -22.47 16.30
C ASP A 149 2.07 -22.69 16.15
N CYS A 150 1.68 -23.83 15.58
CA CYS A 150 0.30 -24.16 15.31
C CYS A 150 -0.51 -24.34 16.60
N ASP A 151 0.13 -24.79 17.69
CA ASP A 151 -0.54 -25.06 18.97
C ASP A 151 -1.07 -23.78 19.64
N LYS A 152 -0.55 -22.62 19.24
CA LYS A 152 -1.00 -21.29 19.72
C LYS A 152 -2.09 -20.66 18.84
N ILE A 153 -2.46 -21.31 17.74
CA ILE A 153 -3.48 -20.81 16.81
C ILE A 153 -4.83 -21.42 17.18
N ASN A 154 -5.66 -20.66 17.88
CA ASN A 154 -6.95 -21.09 18.40
C ASN A 154 -8.16 -20.45 17.70
N CYS A 155 -7.94 -19.86 16.51
CA CYS A 155 -8.98 -19.16 15.75
C CYS A 155 -8.71 -19.26 14.26
N GLU A 156 -9.73 -18.97 13.48
CA GLU A 156 -9.62 -18.89 12.03
C GLU A 156 -8.63 -17.81 11.62
N LEU A 157 -7.76 -18.16 10.68
CA LEU A 157 -6.82 -17.22 10.06
C LEU A 157 -7.39 -16.68 8.76
N SER A 158 -7.02 -15.46 8.44
CA SER A 158 -7.37 -14.84 7.17
C SER A 158 -6.17 -14.18 6.52
N VAL A 159 -6.19 -14.14 5.18
CA VAL A 159 -5.30 -13.31 4.39
C VAL A 159 -6.06 -12.05 4.01
N ARG A 160 -5.46 -10.91 4.24
CA ARG A 160 -6.03 -9.58 3.95
C ARG A 160 -4.98 -8.49 3.99
N THR A 161 -5.32 -7.32 3.52
CA THR A 161 -4.53 -6.10 3.75
C THR A 161 -4.77 -5.53 5.15
N ARG A 162 -4.01 -4.51 5.50
CA ARG A 162 -4.07 -3.88 6.83
C ARG A 162 -5.40 -3.16 7.07
N ARG A 163 -5.83 -3.19 8.35
CA ARG A 163 -7.00 -2.46 8.86
C ARG A 163 -6.62 -1.52 10.00
N SER A 164 -7.52 -0.59 10.29
CA SER A 164 -7.38 0.24 11.50
C SER A 164 -7.54 -0.64 12.74
N GLY A 165 -6.63 -0.48 13.71
CA GLY A 165 -6.65 -1.29 14.94
C GLY A 165 -5.69 -2.48 14.92
N ASP A 166 -5.16 -2.89 13.77
CA ASP A 166 -4.22 -3.99 13.66
C ASP A 166 -2.97 -3.81 14.53
N TYR A 167 -2.57 -4.91 15.17
CA TYR A 167 -1.40 -4.96 16.04
C TYR A 167 -0.63 -6.27 15.90
N MET A 168 0.60 -6.27 16.35
CA MET A 168 1.44 -7.46 16.52
C MET A 168 1.92 -7.59 17.97
N ILE A 169 2.17 -8.82 18.41
CA ILE A 169 2.93 -9.07 19.62
C ILE A 169 4.43 -9.02 19.26
N VAL A 170 5.18 -8.16 19.95
CA VAL A 170 6.56 -7.85 19.58
C VAL A 170 7.61 -8.34 20.59
N ASN A 171 7.18 -8.96 21.68
CA ASN A 171 8.06 -9.57 22.67
C ASN A 171 7.38 -10.76 23.37
N GLN A 172 8.17 -11.57 24.06
CA GLN A 172 7.67 -12.76 24.77
C GLN A 172 6.76 -12.42 25.94
N SER A 173 6.82 -11.22 26.49
CA SER A 173 5.93 -10.74 27.56
C SER A 173 4.55 -10.31 27.05
N GLY A 174 4.25 -10.49 25.77
CA GLY A 174 2.95 -10.17 25.18
C GLY A 174 2.74 -8.70 24.84
N GLY A 175 3.79 -7.91 24.75
CA GLY A 175 3.70 -6.48 24.42
C GLY A 175 3.11 -6.26 23.04
N ARG A 176 1.99 -5.50 22.98
CA ARG A 176 1.29 -5.14 21.74
C ARG A 176 1.90 -3.89 21.10
N LYS A 177 2.09 -3.92 19.80
CA LYS A 177 2.54 -2.77 19.01
C LYS A 177 1.63 -2.60 17.79
N LYS A 178 1.19 -1.37 17.51
CA LYS A 178 0.39 -1.07 16.32
C LYS A 178 1.12 -1.53 15.07
N LEU A 179 0.42 -2.22 14.17
CA LEU A 179 0.99 -2.74 12.91
C LEU A 179 1.73 -1.66 12.12
N THR A 180 1.13 -0.47 11.99
CA THR A 180 1.75 0.66 11.30
C THR A 180 3.14 0.98 11.87
N ARG A 181 3.31 0.89 13.19
CA ARG A 181 4.60 1.15 13.83
C ARG A 181 5.61 0.02 13.55
N CYS A 182 5.15 -1.23 13.53
CA CYS A 182 5.98 -2.36 13.13
C CYS A 182 6.49 -2.20 11.70
N MET A 183 5.62 -1.82 10.76
CA MET A 183 6.00 -1.59 9.37
C MET A 183 6.98 -0.42 9.19
N ILE A 184 6.89 0.63 10.04
CA ILE A 184 7.85 1.75 10.04
C ILE A 184 9.22 1.27 10.53
N ASP A 185 9.25 0.52 11.63
CA ASP A 185 10.51 -0.01 12.21
C ASP A 185 11.22 -0.97 11.23
N ASP A 186 10.44 -1.73 10.45
CA ASP A 186 10.94 -2.62 9.40
C ASP A 186 11.30 -1.88 8.11
N LYS A 187 11.22 -0.53 8.12
CA LYS A 187 11.52 0.34 6.97
C LYS A 187 10.69 0.02 5.72
N ILE A 188 9.50 -0.56 5.89
CA ILE A 188 8.59 -0.81 4.77
C ILE A 188 8.14 0.54 4.20
N PRO A 189 8.31 0.80 2.89
CA PRO A 189 7.88 2.04 2.26
C PRO A 189 6.39 2.30 2.47
N GLY A 190 6.01 3.56 2.74
CA GLY A 190 4.64 3.95 3.05
C GLY A 190 3.64 3.60 1.95
N GLU A 191 4.12 3.61 0.72
CA GLU A 191 3.36 3.39 -0.51
C GLU A 191 2.78 1.97 -0.59
N ILE A 192 3.59 0.96 -0.25
CA ILE A 192 3.20 -0.44 -0.35
C ILE A 192 2.52 -0.99 0.92
N ARG A 193 2.52 -0.24 2.04
CA ARG A 193 1.94 -0.73 3.32
C ARG A 193 0.45 -1.06 3.25
N GLN A 194 -0.25 -0.49 2.28
CA GLN A 194 -1.68 -0.76 2.06
C GLN A 194 -1.94 -2.02 1.22
N GLU A 195 -0.92 -2.47 0.49
CA GLU A 195 -1.01 -3.54 -0.50
C GLU A 195 -0.37 -4.84 0.01
N ILE A 196 0.51 -4.77 1.03
CA ILE A 196 1.18 -5.96 1.58
C ILE A 196 0.15 -6.91 2.18
N PRO A 197 0.13 -8.17 1.73
CA PRO A 197 -0.69 -9.20 2.34
C PRO A 197 -0.26 -9.48 3.78
N LEU A 198 -1.24 -9.75 4.62
CA LEU A 198 -1.06 -10.07 6.03
C LEU A 198 -1.77 -11.39 6.32
N VAL A 199 -1.14 -12.23 7.14
CA VAL A 199 -1.83 -13.34 7.79
C VAL A 199 -2.29 -12.86 9.16
N ALA A 200 -3.60 -12.90 9.39
CA ALA A 200 -4.24 -12.29 10.55
C ALA A 200 -5.22 -13.24 11.26
N ALA A 201 -5.26 -13.12 12.57
CA ALA A 201 -6.29 -13.64 13.46
C ALA A 201 -7.10 -12.45 14.00
N LYS A 202 -8.22 -12.11 13.36
CA LYS A 202 -8.96 -10.87 13.62
C LYS A 202 -8.04 -9.64 13.46
N ASP A 203 -7.79 -8.88 14.53
CA ASP A 203 -6.94 -7.68 14.53
C ASP A 203 -5.46 -7.99 14.89
N GLU A 204 -5.16 -9.20 15.35
CA GLU A 204 -3.79 -9.63 15.63
C GLU A 204 -3.13 -10.16 14.35
N ILE A 205 -2.02 -9.56 13.97
CA ILE A 205 -1.25 -9.96 12.79
C ILE A 205 -0.20 -10.99 13.19
N LEU A 206 -0.26 -12.17 12.54
CA LEU A 206 0.69 -13.25 12.72
C LEU A 206 1.94 -13.04 11.86
N TRP A 207 1.72 -12.62 10.60
CA TRP A 207 2.80 -12.46 9.64
C TRP A 207 2.55 -11.27 8.69
N ILE A 208 3.55 -10.42 8.54
CA ILE A 208 3.64 -9.45 7.45
C ILE A 208 4.37 -10.17 6.32
N VAL A 209 3.71 -10.44 5.19
CA VAL A 209 4.31 -11.20 4.08
C VAL A 209 5.58 -10.52 3.60
N GLY A 210 6.65 -11.30 3.46
CA GLY A 210 7.97 -10.77 3.15
C GLY A 210 8.72 -10.14 4.32
N GLY A 211 8.10 -10.04 5.50
CA GLY A 211 8.62 -9.43 6.71
C GLY A 211 8.58 -10.35 7.93
N ARG A 212 8.40 -9.73 9.10
CA ARG A 212 8.43 -10.40 10.40
C ARG A 212 7.15 -11.18 10.71
N ILE A 213 7.27 -12.17 11.59
CA ILE A 213 6.18 -12.83 12.29
C ILE A 213 6.02 -12.26 13.70
N SER A 214 4.82 -12.40 14.26
CA SER A 214 4.53 -12.06 15.66
C SER A 214 5.30 -12.96 16.61
N GLU A 215 5.85 -12.41 17.69
CA GLU A 215 6.59 -13.15 18.71
C GLU A 215 5.75 -14.26 19.36
N ARG A 216 4.43 -14.05 19.45
CA ARG A 216 3.51 -15.04 20.03
C ARG A 216 3.55 -16.38 19.30
N TYR A 217 3.65 -16.35 17.98
CA TYR A 217 3.54 -17.53 17.12
C TYR A 217 4.89 -18.08 16.69
N LYS A 218 5.98 -17.61 17.27
CA LYS A 218 7.30 -18.21 17.04
C LYS A 218 7.36 -19.60 17.65
N ILE A 219 8.04 -20.48 16.96
CA ILE A 219 8.33 -21.85 17.41
C ILE A 219 9.21 -21.80 18.68
N THR A 220 8.87 -22.63 19.62
CA THR A 220 9.59 -22.80 20.90
C THR A 220 9.92 -24.26 21.12
N SER A 221 10.65 -24.58 22.20
CA SER A 221 10.91 -25.95 22.60
C SER A 221 9.67 -26.75 23.04
N GLN A 222 8.54 -26.08 23.18
CA GLN A 222 7.25 -26.69 23.59
C GLN A 222 6.30 -26.88 22.40
N THR A 223 6.70 -26.43 21.20
CA THR A 223 5.88 -26.54 20.00
C THR A 223 5.84 -28.02 19.56
N GLU A 224 4.65 -28.57 19.42
CA GLU A 224 4.42 -29.93 18.92
C GLU A 224 4.07 -29.96 17.44
N LYS A 225 3.35 -28.94 16.94
CA LYS A 225 2.91 -28.82 15.55
C LYS A 225 3.31 -27.48 14.96
N VAL A 226 3.75 -27.53 13.72
CA VAL A 226 4.12 -26.36 12.93
C VAL A 226 3.11 -26.13 11.81
N LEU A 227 2.66 -24.91 11.66
CA LEU A 227 2.01 -24.43 10.45
C LEU A 227 3.06 -23.76 9.56
N GLU A 228 3.40 -24.37 8.45
CA GLU A 228 4.17 -23.71 7.38
C GLU A 228 3.21 -22.94 6.48
N ILE A 229 3.57 -21.69 6.21
CA ILE A 229 2.86 -20.83 5.23
C ILE A 229 3.87 -20.38 4.20
N THR A 230 3.65 -20.75 2.95
CA THR A 230 4.43 -20.30 1.80
C THR A 230 3.59 -19.37 0.93
N TYR A 231 4.07 -18.17 0.72
CA TYR A 231 3.48 -17.19 -0.19
C TYR A 231 4.11 -17.33 -1.58
N GLN A 232 3.25 -17.43 -2.59
CA GLN A 232 3.60 -17.48 -4.01
C GLN A 232 2.86 -16.33 -4.71
N GLY A 233 3.42 -15.16 -4.63
CA GLY A 233 2.89 -13.97 -5.29
C GLY A 233 3.83 -13.47 -6.39
N GLY A 234 3.25 -12.78 -7.37
CA GLY A 234 4.00 -12.09 -8.41
C GLY A 234 4.79 -10.94 -7.78
N SER A 235 6.05 -10.85 -8.16
CA SER A 235 7.03 -9.75 -8.02
C SER A 235 6.67 -8.61 -7.06
N ILE A 236 6.94 -8.80 -5.76
CA ILE A 236 7.30 -7.70 -4.88
C ILE A 236 8.84 -7.71 -4.83
N GLU A 237 9.47 -7.14 -5.86
CA GLU A 237 10.88 -6.76 -5.85
C GLU A 237 11.08 -5.41 -5.16
#